data_7212f1dfff5dc3953ecbd190291a09ef
#
_entry.id   7212f1dfff5dc3953ecbd190291a09ef
#
_cell.length_a   1.000
_cell.length_b   1.000
_cell.length_c   1.000
_cell.angle_alpha   90.00
_cell.angle_beta   90.00
_cell.angle_gamma   90.00
#
_symmetry.space_group_name_H-M   'P 1'
#
loop_
_entity.id
_entity.type
_entity.pdbx_description
1 polymer ?
#
loop_
_entity_poly.entity_id
_entity_poly.type
_entity_poly.pdbx_seq_one_letter_code
_entity_poly.pdbx_strand_id
1 'polypeptide(L)'
;MTNGSDAIVEIAGLSITTLGGKRVIDDLSIEILAGENRALVGESGSGKTTLALALMGRIRSGLIHEAGTICVDGADVFSLKGPSLRRYRAETVSWLSQDPALSLTPHMTVRALLSESVPMDDEDALGLLDRGGLSGVKGLLDRRPRSLSGGQRRRVAIAKAIASKP
;
A
#
# COMPACT_ATOMS: atom_id res chain seq x y z
N MET A 1 6.03 -19.23 -26.53
CA MET A 1 4.63 -18.76 -26.50
C MET A 1 4.34 -18.38 -25.05
N THR A 2 4.62 -17.14 -24.68
CA THR A 2 4.33 -16.62 -23.35
C THR A 2 2.85 -16.27 -23.34
N ASN A 3 2.04 -17.07 -22.66
CA ASN A 3 0.71 -16.64 -22.23
C ASN A 3 0.94 -15.42 -21.33
N GLY A 4 0.73 -14.22 -21.86
CA GLY A 4 0.63 -13.03 -21.04
C GLY A 4 -0.61 -13.19 -20.18
N SER A 5 -0.44 -13.58 -18.91
CA SER A 5 -1.53 -13.47 -17.95
C SER A 5 -1.76 -11.97 -17.74
N ASP A 6 -3.01 -11.52 -17.86
CA ASP A 6 -3.42 -10.16 -17.48
C ASP A 6 -3.33 -9.96 -15.94
N ALA A 7 -2.63 -10.85 -15.26
CA ALA A 7 -2.43 -10.81 -13.82
C ALA A 7 -1.46 -9.70 -13.44
N ILE A 8 -1.93 -8.76 -12.62
CA ILE A 8 -1.09 -7.71 -12.05
C ILE A 8 -0.37 -8.19 -10.78
N VAL A 9 -0.91 -9.18 -10.09
CA VAL A 9 -0.29 -9.83 -8.94
C VAL A 9 -0.28 -11.33 -9.15
N GLU A 10 0.90 -11.95 -9.04
CA GLU A 10 1.10 -13.39 -9.07
C GLU A 10 1.84 -13.82 -7.79
N ILE A 11 1.26 -14.71 -7.03
CA ILE A 11 1.86 -15.36 -5.86
C ILE A 11 1.95 -16.84 -6.17
N ALA A 12 3.13 -17.41 -6.07
CA ALA A 12 3.35 -18.82 -6.35
C ALA A 12 4.08 -19.51 -5.18
N GLY A 13 3.42 -20.47 -4.55
CA GLY A 13 3.98 -21.33 -3.50
C GLY A 13 4.49 -20.57 -2.26
N LEU A 14 3.91 -19.40 -1.94
CA LEU A 14 4.39 -18.54 -0.86
C LEU A 14 4.27 -19.23 0.50
N SER A 15 5.41 -19.38 1.19
CA SER A 15 5.47 -19.88 2.55
C SER A 15 6.22 -18.91 3.46
N ILE A 16 5.58 -18.53 4.57
CA ILE A 16 6.15 -17.64 5.58
C ILE A 16 5.99 -18.30 6.96
N THR A 17 7.09 -18.41 7.69
CA THR A 17 7.17 -19.08 9.00
C THR A 17 7.64 -18.12 10.10
N THR A 18 7.35 -18.46 11.34
CA THR A 18 8.00 -17.84 12.50
C THR A 18 9.43 -18.39 12.65
N LEU A 19 10.27 -17.69 13.43
CA LEU A 19 11.59 -18.21 13.82
C LEU A 19 11.53 -19.59 14.52
N GLY A 20 10.40 -19.93 15.14
CA GLY A 20 10.16 -21.24 15.75
C GLY A 20 9.57 -22.29 14.82
N GLY A 21 9.52 -22.04 13.49
CA GLY A 21 9.05 -23.00 12.49
C GLY A 21 7.53 -23.11 12.34
N LYS A 22 6.74 -22.30 13.06
CA LYS A 22 5.28 -22.28 12.86
C LYS A 22 4.92 -21.58 11.56
N ARG A 23 4.17 -22.23 10.69
CA ARG A 23 3.69 -21.67 9.43
C ARG A 23 2.62 -20.59 9.68
N VAL A 24 2.79 -19.44 9.06
CA VAL A 24 1.87 -18.30 9.07
C VAL A 24 1.17 -18.20 7.73
N ILE A 25 1.89 -18.45 6.65
CA ILE A 25 1.39 -18.68 5.30
C ILE A 25 2.01 -19.99 4.82
N ASP A 26 1.21 -20.85 4.21
CA ASP A 26 1.60 -22.21 3.83
C ASP A 26 1.20 -22.45 2.37
N ASP A 27 2.19 -22.52 1.48
CA ASP A 27 2.09 -22.86 0.06
C ASP A 27 0.96 -22.09 -0.68
N LEU A 28 0.88 -20.78 -0.43
CA LEU A 28 -0.18 -19.94 -1.00
C LEU A 28 0.14 -19.58 -2.46
N SER A 29 -0.82 -19.86 -3.36
CA SER A 29 -0.77 -19.43 -4.74
C SER A 29 -2.05 -18.68 -5.09
N ILE A 30 -1.90 -17.45 -5.62
CA ILE A 30 -3.02 -16.55 -5.98
C ILE A 30 -2.59 -15.72 -7.19
N GLU A 31 -3.54 -15.49 -8.10
CA GLU A 31 -3.42 -14.51 -9.17
C GLU A 31 -4.52 -13.43 -8.98
N ILE A 32 -4.18 -12.17 -9.26
CA ILE A 32 -5.11 -11.04 -9.24
C ILE A 32 -4.95 -10.31 -10.58
N LEU A 33 -6.07 -10.18 -11.29
CA LEU A 33 -6.08 -9.52 -12.60
C LEU A 33 -6.13 -7.99 -12.47
N ALA A 34 -5.66 -7.27 -13.48
CA ALA A 34 -5.78 -5.83 -13.53
C ALA A 34 -7.26 -5.41 -13.41
N GLY A 35 -7.54 -4.43 -12.55
CA GLY A 35 -8.91 -3.96 -12.26
C GLY A 35 -9.74 -4.88 -11.35
N GLU A 36 -9.20 -6.02 -10.90
CA GLU A 36 -9.91 -6.92 -10.00
C GLU A 36 -9.90 -6.39 -8.56
N ASN A 37 -11.03 -6.57 -7.85
CA ASN A 37 -11.14 -6.36 -6.41
C ASN A 37 -11.15 -7.70 -5.69
N ARG A 38 -10.13 -8.00 -4.90
CA ARG A 38 -10.00 -9.25 -4.15
C ARG A 38 -10.13 -9.01 -2.65
N ALA A 39 -11.05 -9.71 -1.99
CA ALA A 39 -11.20 -9.67 -0.54
C ALA A 39 -10.42 -10.81 0.12
N LEU A 40 -9.58 -10.48 1.10
CA LEU A 40 -8.89 -11.45 1.95
C LEU A 40 -9.62 -11.57 3.29
N VAL A 41 -10.32 -12.68 3.49
CA VAL A 41 -11.13 -12.95 4.69
C VAL A 41 -10.51 -14.07 5.52
N GLY A 42 -10.80 -14.10 6.81
CA GLY A 42 -10.30 -15.13 7.73
C GLY A 42 -10.25 -14.61 9.16
N GLU A 43 -10.01 -15.51 10.11
CA GLU A 43 -9.91 -15.22 11.54
C GLU A 43 -8.75 -14.27 11.89
N SER A 44 -8.79 -13.69 13.09
CA SER A 44 -7.65 -12.92 13.59
C SER A 44 -6.43 -13.85 13.72
N GLY A 45 -5.27 -13.38 13.24
CA GLY A 45 -4.05 -14.20 13.25
C GLY A 45 -3.87 -15.14 12.07
N SER A 46 -4.81 -15.23 11.11
CA SER A 46 -4.69 -16.10 9.93
C SER A 46 -3.69 -15.66 8.86
N GLY A 47 -2.82 -14.69 9.13
CA GLY A 47 -1.78 -14.28 8.19
C GLY A 47 -2.15 -13.15 7.22
N LYS A 48 -3.39 -12.61 7.24
CA LYS A 48 -3.83 -11.55 6.31
C LYS A 48 -2.91 -10.34 6.24
N THR A 49 -2.56 -9.79 7.40
CA THR A 49 -1.64 -8.65 7.47
C THR A 49 -0.23 -9.04 7.04
N THR A 50 0.19 -10.29 7.30
CA THR A 50 1.50 -10.80 6.85
C THR A 50 1.55 -10.84 5.32
N LEU A 51 0.51 -11.37 4.67
CA LEU A 51 0.40 -11.38 3.22
C LEU A 51 0.41 -9.97 2.62
N ALA A 52 -0.42 -9.09 3.16
CA ALA A 52 -0.48 -7.71 2.69
C ALA A 52 0.85 -6.96 2.84
N LEU A 53 1.60 -7.20 3.93
CA LEU A 53 2.94 -6.64 4.09
C LEU A 53 3.96 -7.30 3.16
N ALA A 54 3.84 -8.60 2.90
CA ALA A 54 4.71 -9.31 1.95
C ALA A 54 4.56 -8.74 0.53
N LEU A 55 3.34 -8.41 0.09
CA LEU A 55 3.07 -7.67 -1.16
C LEU A 55 3.78 -6.31 -1.21
N MET A 56 4.01 -5.67 -0.07
CA MET A 56 4.80 -4.44 0.05
C MET A 56 6.32 -4.72 0.10
N GLY A 57 6.77 -5.96 -0.09
CA GLY A 57 8.17 -6.35 0.07
C GLY A 57 8.65 -6.21 1.52
N ARG A 58 7.77 -6.49 2.50
CA ARG A 58 8.08 -6.37 3.93
C ARG A 58 7.72 -7.63 4.68
N ILE A 59 8.72 -8.29 5.23
CA ILE A 59 8.54 -9.37 6.20
C ILE A 59 8.68 -8.77 7.61
N ARG A 60 7.72 -9.05 8.49
CA ARG A 60 7.75 -8.56 9.88
C ARG A 60 8.89 -9.22 10.65
N SER A 61 9.44 -8.49 11.62
CA SER A 61 10.39 -9.05 12.57
C SER A 61 9.80 -10.31 13.23
N GLY A 62 10.61 -11.36 13.35
CA GLY A 62 10.21 -12.67 13.87
C GLY A 62 9.58 -13.61 12.83
N LEU A 63 9.43 -13.19 11.58
CA LEU A 63 8.98 -14.00 10.46
C LEU A 63 10.11 -14.19 9.42
N ILE A 64 10.05 -15.30 8.71
CA ILE A 64 11.00 -15.67 7.64
C ILE A 64 10.19 -15.99 6.38
N HIS A 65 10.59 -15.43 5.24
CA HIS A 65 10.19 -15.91 3.93
C HIS A 65 10.93 -17.22 3.67
N GLU A 66 10.21 -18.34 3.63
CA GLU A 66 10.78 -19.69 3.51
C GLU A 66 10.85 -20.12 2.04
N ALA A 67 9.77 -19.90 1.29
CA ALA A 67 9.66 -20.33 -0.11
C ALA A 67 8.64 -19.49 -0.88
N GLY A 68 8.64 -19.66 -2.20
CA GLY A 68 7.70 -19.05 -3.14
C GLY A 68 8.09 -17.64 -3.57
N THR A 69 7.29 -17.09 -4.46
CA THR A 69 7.53 -15.77 -5.06
C THR A 69 6.29 -14.90 -4.99
N ILE A 70 6.51 -13.58 -5.02
CA ILE A 70 5.48 -12.58 -5.23
C ILE A 70 5.94 -11.69 -6.39
N CYS A 71 5.21 -11.70 -7.49
CA CYS A 71 5.41 -10.79 -8.60
C CYS A 71 4.25 -9.80 -8.64
N VAL A 72 4.57 -8.50 -8.73
CA VAL A 72 3.60 -7.43 -8.91
C VAL A 72 4.04 -6.57 -10.07
N ASP A 73 3.18 -6.43 -11.07
CA ASP A 73 3.47 -5.73 -12.33
C ASP A 73 4.81 -6.22 -12.94
N GLY A 74 5.02 -7.54 -12.95
CA GLY A 74 6.23 -8.20 -13.46
C GLY A 74 7.48 -8.09 -12.58
N ALA A 75 7.43 -7.38 -11.44
CA ALA A 75 8.56 -7.24 -10.54
C ALA A 75 8.50 -8.30 -9.42
N ASP A 76 9.55 -9.13 -9.28
CA ASP A 76 9.70 -10.00 -8.11
C ASP A 76 10.01 -9.17 -6.86
N VAL A 77 9.02 -9.09 -5.98
CA VAL A 77 9.01 -8.19 -4.82
C VAL A 77 10.13 -8.49 -3.83
N PHE A 78 10.51 -9.77 -3.67
CA PHE A 78 11.56 -10.16 -2.72
C PHE A 78 12.98 -9.93 -3.25
N SER A 79 13.12 -9.77 -4.56
CA SER A 79 14.39 -9.40 -5.19
C SER A 79 14.70 -7.90 -5.05
N LEU A 80 13.68 -7.06 -4.84
CA LEU A 80 13.81 -5.60 -4.76
C LEU A 80 14.52 -5.18 -3.46
N LYS A 81 15.51 -4.27 -3.59
CA LYS A 81 16.28 -3.74 -2.45
C LYS A 81 16.61 -2.26 -2.63
N GLY A 82 16.86 -1.58 -1.52
CA GLY A 82 17.34 -0.19 -1.55
C GLY A 82 16.47 0.75 -2.41
N PRO A 83 17.05 1.40 -3.44
CA PRO A 83 16.31 2.35 -4.29
C PRO A 83 15.16 1.70 -5.08
N SER A 84 15.32 0.48 -5.61
CA SER A 84 14.28 -0.20 -6.37
C SER A 84 13.06 -0.54 -5.50
N LEU A 85 13.27 -0.99 -4.27
CA LEU A 85 12.18 -1.24 -3.33
C LEU A 85 11.46 0.07 -2.91
N ARG A 86 12.21 1.17 -2.77
CA ARG A 86 11.60 2.49 -2.49
C ARG A 86 10.71 2.93 -3.66
N ARG A 87 11.21 2.82 -4.91
CA ARG A 87 10.43 3.14 -6.11
C ARG A 87 9.16 2.29 -6.21
N TYR A 88 9.27 0.99 -6.07
CA TYR A 88 8.15 0.06 -6.06
C TYR A 88 7.04 0.49 -5.07
N ARG A 89 7.42 0.84 -3.84
CA ARG A 89 6.49 1.30 -2.80
C ARG A 89 5.94 2.70 -3.06
N ALA A 90 6.58 3.51 -3.87
CA ALA A 90 6.12 4.84 -4.22
C ALA A 90 5.21 4.84 -5.45
N GLU A 91 5.46 3.96 -6.42
CA GLU A 91 4.87 4.05 -7.77
C GLU A 91 3.97 2.86 -8.12
N THR A 92 4.18 1.67 -7.53
CA THR A 92 3.48 0.44 -7.95
C THR A 92 2.44 -0.03 -6.93
N VAL A 93 2.69 0.13 -5.64
CA VAL A 93 1.79 -0.35 -4.60
C VAL A 93 1.50 0.73 -3.57
N SER A 94 0.31 0.70 -2.99
CA SER A 94 -0.07 1.60 -1.92
C SER A 94 -0.64 0.84 -0.73
N TRP A 95 -0.35 1.33 0.47
CA TRP A 95 -0.82 0.75 1.71
C TRP A 95 -1.74 1.70 2.46
N LEU A 96 -2.95 1.24 2.72
CA LEU A 96 -3.88 1.88 3.64
C LEU A 96 -4.02 1.00 4.89
N SER A 97 -3.59 1.53 6.04
CA SER A 97 -3.77 0.86 7.32
C SER A 97 -5.25 0.88 7.77
N GLN A 98 -5.59 0.08 8.79
CA GLN A 98 -6.94 0.04 9.36
C GLN A 98 -7.40 1.42 9.87
N ASP A 99 -6.50 2.23 10.41
CA ASP A 99 -6.72 3.65 10.71
C ASP A 99 -5.77 4.51 9.86
N PRO A 100 -6.19 4.91 8.64
CA PRO A 100 -5.34 5.69 7.75
C PRO A 100 -4.95 7.06 8.31
N ALA A 101 -5.79 7.63 9.20
CA ALA A 101 -5.52 8.93 9.80
C ALA A 101 -4.25 8.95 10.65
N LEU A 102 -3.86 7.81 11.24
CA LEU A 102 -2.62 7.67 12.00
C LEU A 102 -1.37 7.66 11.12
N SER A 103 -1.49 7.45 9.83
CA SER A 103 -0.37 7.48 8.88
C SER A 103 0.06 8.91 8.51
N LEU A 104 -0.73 9.92 8.88
CA LEU A 104 -0.42 11.31 8.57
C LEU A 104 0.59 11.88 9.57
N THR A 105 1.71 12.38 9.07
CA THR A 105 2.74 13.05 9.87
C THR A 105 2.18 14.36 10.47
N PRO A 106 2.07 14.50 11.81
CA PRO A 106 1.24 15.53 12.43
C PRO A 106 1.69 16.98 12.20
N HIS A 107 2.98 17.18 11.92
CA HIS A 107 3.57 18.51 11.71
C HIS A 107 3.63 18.95 10.24
N MET A 108 3.37 18.05 9.31
CA MET A 108 3.34 18.37 7.88
C MET A 108 2.00 19.00 7.49
N THR A 109 2.02 19.89 6.51
CA THR A 109 0.80 20.41 5.87
C THR A 109 0.21 19.34 4.94
N VAL A 110 -1.09 19.47 4.60
CA VAL A 110 -1.73 18.58 3.62
C VAL A 110 -0.97 18.59 2.30
N ARG A 111 -0.56 19.77 1.81
CA ARG A 111 0.30 19.93 0.64
C ARG A 111 1.55 19.03 0.72
N ALA A 112 2.31 19.16 1.80
CA ALA A 112 3.54 18.39 2.00
C ALA A 112 3.27 16.88 2.12
N LEU A 113 2.16 16.49 2.74
CA LEU A 113 1.76 15.09 2.86
C LEU A 113 1.42 14.46 1.52
N LEU A 114 0.74 15.19 0.62
CA LEU A 114 0.39 14.70 -0.71
C LEU A 114 1.62 14.61 -1.62
N SER A 115 2.54 15.58 -1.52
CA SER A 115 3.78 15.62 -2.31
C SER A 115 4.92 14.74 -1.75
N GLU A 116 4.68 13.98 -0.67
CA GLU A 116 5.72 13.15 -0.03
C GLU A 116 6.22 12.01 -0.93
N SER A 117 5.31 11.39 -1.68
CA SER A 117 5.62 10.26 -2.56
C SER A 117 5.88 10.70 -4.01
N VAL A 118 5.09 11.67 -4.49
CA VAL A 118 5.19 12.20 -5.87
C VAL A 118 5.05 13.71 -5.81
N PRO A 119 6.02 14.48 -6.32
CA PRO A 119 5.89 15.92 -6.45
C PRO A 119 4.64 16.27 -7.26
N MET A 120 3.80 17.16 -6.74
CA MET A 120 2.60 17.66 -7.40
C MET A 120 2.39 19.14 -7.11
N ASP A 121 1.76 19.84 -8.03
CA ASP A 121 1.36 21.23 -7.82
C ASP A 121 0.05 21.34 -7.05
N ASP A 122 -0.39 22.57 -6.79
CA ASP A 122 -1.59 22.83 -6.02
C ASP A 122 -2.88 22.42 -6.75
N GLU A 123 -2.91 22.51 -8.06
CA GLU A 123 -4.06 22.17 -8.88
C GLU A 123 -4.28 20.64 -8.84
N ASP A 124 -3.23 19.87 -9.05
CA ASP A 124 -3.26 18.40 -8.93
C ASP A 124 -3.66 17.95 -7.52
N ALA A 125 -3.07 18.60 -6.50
CA ALA A 125 -3.36 18.28 -5.09
C ALA A 125 -4.83 18.59 -4.75
N LEU A 126 -5.37 19.71 -5.19
CA LEU A 126 -6.79 20.06 -5.00
C LEU A 126 -7.71 19.11 -5.77
N GLY A 127 -7.40 18.78 -7.02
CA GLY A 127 -8.15 17.81 -7.81
C GLY A 127 -8.21 16.43 -7.17
N LEU A 128 -7.10 16.00 -6.56
CA LEU A 128 -7.05 14.75 -5.81
C LEU A 128 -7.92 14.77 -4.55
N LEU A 129 -7.89 15.88 -3.81
CA LEU A 129 -8.71 16.09 -2.62
C LEU A 129 -10.20 16.20 -2.96
N ASP A 130 -10.55 16.83 -4.07
CA ASP A 130 -11.92 16.92 -4.56
C ASP A 130 -12.51 15.55 -4.87
N ARG A 131 -11.74 14.68 -5.54
CA ARG A 131 -12.13 13.28 -5.76
C ARG A 131 -12.30 12.52 -4.45
N GLY A 132 -11.56 12.91 -3.41
CA GLY A 132 -11.70 12.38 -2.04
C GLY A 132 -12.89 12.97 -1.27
N GLY A 133 -13.72 13.84 -1.86
CA GLY A 133 -14.88 14.48 -1.23
C GLY A 133 -14.47 15.55 -0.22
N LEU A 134 -13.38 16.28 -0.49
CA LEU A 134 -12.89 17.42 0.31
C LEU A 134 -13.02 18.74 -0.44
N SER A 135 -13.91 18.82 -1.44
CA SER A 135 -14.22 20.02 -2.19
C SER A 135 -14.65 21.16 -1.28
N GLY A 136 -14.25 22.37 -1.61
CA GLY A 136 -14.71 23.60 -0.94
C GLY A 136 -14.14 23.86 0.45
N VAL A 137 -13.22 23.05 0.95
CA VAL A 137 -12.55 23.29 2.24
C VAL A 137 -11.45 24.35 2.03
N LYS A 138 -11.78 25.61 2.33
CA LYS A 138 -10.84 26.73 2.17
C LYS A 138 -9.54 26.51 2.94
N GLY A 139 -8.41 26.76 2.25
CA GLY A 139 -7.08 26.68 2.81
C GLY A 139 -6.67 25.26 3.26
N LEU A 140 -7.28 24.23 2.70
CA LEU A 140 -7.04 22.84 3.12
C LEU A 140 -5.58 22.42 2.95
N LEU A 141 -4.93 22.84 1.86
CA LEU A 141 -3.51 22.49 1.57
C LEU A 141 -2.55 22.97 2.64
N ASP A 142 -2.83 24.09 3.30
CA ASP A 142 -1.96 24.67 4.32
C ASP A 142 -2.31 24.17 5.75
N ARG A 143 -3.39 23.44 5.90
CA ARG A 143 -3.78 22.83 7.18
C ARG A 143 -2.89 21.65 7.53
N ARG A 144 -2.77 21.42 8.82
CA ARG A 144 -2.09 20.23 9.39
C ARG A 144 -3.12 19.22 9.89
N PRO A 145 -2.78 17.93 10.02
CA PRO A 145 -3.71 16.90 10.52
C PRO A 145 -4.44 17.26 11.80
N ARG A 146 -3.79 18.01 12.72
CA ARG A 146 -4.39 18.44 13.98
C ARG A 146 -5.62 19.35 13.80
N SER A 147 -5.67 20.15 12.74
CA SER A 147 -6.76 21.08 12.44
C SER A 147 -7.86 20.47 11.57
N LEU A 148 -7.77 19.20 11.23
CA LEU A 148 -8.73 18.47 10.44
C LEU A 148 -9.67 17.64 11.32
N SER A 149 -10.93 17.50 10.90
CA SER A 149 -11.84 16.53 11.52
C SER A 149 -11.36 15.10 11.27
N GLY A 150 -11.84 14.12 12.03
CA GLY A 150 -11.51 12.71 11.83
C GLY A 150 -11.78 12.22 10.41
N GLY A 151 -12.96 12.60 9.87
CA GLY A 151 -13.33 12.28 8.48
C GLY A 151 -12.42 12.95 7.45
N GLN A 152 -12.03 14.20 7.66
CA GLN A 152 -11.10 14.91 6.79
C GLN A 152 -9.71 14.27 6.82
N ARG A 153 -9.19 13.92 8.00
CA ARG A 153 -7.90 13.20 8.12
C ARG A 153 -7.91 11.88 7.34
N ARG A 154 -8.99 11.10 7.50
CA ARG A 154 -9.12 9.82 6.78
C ARG A 154 -9.12 10.01 5.27
N ARG A 155 -9.84 11.00 4.74
CA ARG A 155 -9.88 11.31 3.30
C ARG A 155 -8.55 11.84 2.77
N VAL A 156 -7.85 12.68 3.53
CA VAL A 156 -6.48 13.12 3.18
C VAL A 156 -5.53 11.93 3.13
N ALA A 157 -5.61 10.98 4.07
CA ALA A 157 -4.77 9.79 4.06
C ALA A 157 -5.07 8.87 2.87
N ILE A 158 -6.34 8.76 2.45
CA ILE A 158 -6.72 8.04 1.24
C ILE A 158 -6.16 8.76 0.00
N ALA A 159 -6.34 10.08 -0.10
CA ALA A 159 -5.80 10.87 -1.19
C ALA A 159 -4.28 10.70 -1.31
N LYS A 160 -3.56 10.78 -0.18
CA LYS A 160 -2.11 10.50 -0.14
C LYS A 160 -1.76 9.11 -0.69
N ALA A 161 -2.52 8.08 -0.31
CA ALA A 161 -2.25 6.71 -0.73
C ALA A 161 -2.42 6.49 -2.24
N ILE A 162 -3.32 7.23 -2.90
CA ILE A 162 -3.57 7.13 -4.33
C ILE A 162 -2.87 8.23 -5.16
N ALA A 163 -2.08 9.08 -4.52
CA ALA A 163 -1.40 10.21 -5.17
C ALA A 163 -0.43 9.75 -6.27
N SER A 164 0.25 8.64 -6.06
CA SER A 164 1.19 8.04 -7.02
C SER A 164 0.52 7.26 -8.15
N LYS A 165 -0.82 7.12 -8.11
CA LYS A 165 -1.58 6.28 -9.08
C LYS A 165 -1.05 4.85 -9.15
N PRO A 166 -0.91 4.18 -7.98
CA PRO A 166 -0.36 2.84 -7.91
C PRO A 166 -1.27 1.81 -8.56
#